data_f9f231028487244f1e9848de43395adf
#
_entry.id   f9f231028487244f1e9848de43395adf
#
_cell.length_a   1.000
_cell.length_b   1.000
_cell.length_c   1.000
_cell.angle_alpha   90.00
_cell.angle_beta   90.00
_cell.angle_gamma   90.00
#
_symmetry.space_group_name_H-M   'P 1'
#
loop_
_entity.id
_entity.type
_entity.pdbx_description
1 polymer ?
#
loop_
_entity_poly.entity_id
_entity_poly.type
_entity_poly.pdbx_seq_one_letter_code
_entity_poly.pdbx_strand_id
1 'polypeptide(L)'
;WLAQRYGWCPPDDVAQQFRQLLELGAQTLYQAIYVRDHVFHRHSQLPESYGQAVWSLYGQLARSHWLPGSAQDIHFTRDDPQKSMSNLTQIAQEKDEVASGAQRLGEEALAFAHTAEFPAALERQWREEWQGLALYCQLFTHAQKAFFTLHFAREVENSWSMREICHINVQALYRCASEMEMLCQQ
;
A
#
# COMPACT_ATOMS: atom_id res chain seq x y z
N TRP A 1 8.59 -27.77 -2.92
CA TRP A 1 7.38 -27.28 -3.59
C TRP A 1 7.71 -26.78 -4.99
N LEU A 2 8.66 -25.84 -5.19
CA LEU A 2 9.04 -25.31 -6.50
C LEU A 2 9.52 -26.39 -7.44
N ALA A 3 10.38 -27.32 -6.96
CA ALA A 3 10.84 -28.45 -7.74
C ALA A 3 9.70 -29.38 -8.17
N GLN A 4 8.74 -29.65 -7.28
CA GLN A 4 7.59 -30.51 -7.57
C GLN A 4 6.60 -29.87 -8.55
N ARG A 5 6.34 -28.55 -8.41
CA ARG A 5 5.33 -27.85 -9.20
C ARG A 5 5.84 -27.36 -10.55
N TYR A 6 7.09 -26.88 -10.60
CA TYR A 6 7.65 -26.21 -11.77
C TYR A 6 8.90 -26.89 -12.34
N GLY A 7 9.42 -27.95 -11.69
CA GLY A 7 10.69 -28.57 -12.06
C GLY A 7 11.91 -27.68 -11.83
N TRP A 8 11.77 -26.59 -11.06
CA TRP A 8 12.81 -25.59 -10.84
C TRP A 8 13.61 -25.89 -9.58
N CYS A 9 14.90 -26.18 -9.75
CA CYS A 9 15.85 -26.48 -8.69
C CYS A 9 17.03 -25.51 -8.79
N PRO A 10 16.91 -24.29 -8.29
CA PRO A 10 17.97 -23.30 -8.39
C PRO A 10 19.16 -23.63 -7.47
N PRO A 11 20.37 -23.10 -7.77
CA PRO A 11 21.47 -23.03 -6.83
C PRO A 11 21.08 -22.30 -5.54
N ASP A 12 21.83 -22.54 -4.47
CA ASP A 12 21.51 -22.00 -3.12
C ASP A 12 21.48 -20.47 -3.08
N ASP A 13 22.37 -19.79 -3.78
CA ASP A 13 22.45 -18.33 -3.88
C ASP A 13 21.22 -17.76 -4.60
N VAL A 14 20.77 -18.38 -5.68
CA VAL A 14 19.55 -18.02 -6.40
C VAL A 14 18.31 -18.27 -5.55
N ALA A 15 18.28 -19.40 -4.83
CA ALA A 15 17.21 -19.72 -3.88
C ALA A 15 17.15 -18.71 -2.72
N GLN A 16 18.29 -18.20 -2.29
CA GLN A 16 18.35 -17.16 -1.26
C GLN A 16 17.82 -15.83 -1.78
N GLN A 17 18.19 -15.40 -2.99
CA GLN A 17 17.67 -14.18 -3.61
C GLN A 17 16.15 -14.26 -3.81
N PHE A 18 15.64 -15.42 -4.25
CA PHE A 18 14.19 -15.66 -4.37
C PHE A 18 13.47 -15.42 -3.03
N ARG A 19 14.00 -15.96 -1.94
CA ARG A 19 13.42 -15.76 -0.59
C ARG A 19 13.49 -14.31 -0.15
N GLN A 20 14.60 -13.61 -0.38
CA GLN A 20 14.75 -12.20 -0.04
C GLN A 20 13.72 -11.32 -0.77
N LEU A 21 13.47 -11.56 -2.06
CA LEU A 21 12.44 -10.84 -2.80
C LEU A 21 11.05 -11.08 -2.20
N LEU A 22 10.69 -12.31 -1.85
CA LEU A 22 9.40 -12.60 -1.21
C LEU A 22 9.26 -11.91 0.16
N GLU A 23 10.33 -11.87 0.97
CA GLU A 23 10.34 -11.17 2.25
C GLU A 23 10.17 -9.66 2.08
N LEU A 24 10.85 -9.06 1.11
CA LEU A 24 10.70 -7.65 0.77
C LEU A 24 9.28 -7.33 0.25
N GLY A 25 8.71 -8.21 -0.56
CA GLY A 25 7.32 -8.10 -1.02
C GLY A 25 6.33 -8.12 0.14
N ALA A 26 6.50 -9.03 1.09
CA ALA A 26 5.66 -9.11 2.28
C ALA A 26 5.80 -7.86 3.18
N GLN A 27 7.01 -7.32 3.35
CA GLN A 27 7.24 -6.08 4.08
C GLN A 27 6.60 -4.87 3.38
N THR A 28 6.73 -4.79 2.07
CA THR A 28 6.13 -3.71 1.26
C THR A 28 4.60 -3.75 1.34
N LEU A 29 4.01 -4.94 1.27
CA LEU A 29 2.58 -5.15 1.46
C LEU A 29 2.11 -4.69 2.85
N TYR A 30 2.85 -5.06 3.90
CA TYR A 30 2.57 -4.61 5.26
C TYR A 30 2.56 -3.07 5.32
N GLN A 31 3.60 -2.41 4.80
CA GLN A 31 3.69 -0.95 4.79
C GLN A 31 2.55 -0.28 3.99
N ALA A 32 2.06 -0.93 2.93
CA ALA A 32 0.92 -0.41 2.17
C ALA A 32 -0.38 -0.42 2.98
N ILE A 33 -0.64 -1.50 3.75
CA ILE A 33 -1.88 -1.68 4.52
C ILE A 33 -1.88 -0.82 5.78
N TYR A 34 -0.73 -0.63 6.41
CA TYR A 34 -0.60 0.07 7.69
C TYR A 34 -0.28 1.55 7.51
N VAL A 35 -0.80 2.38 8.41
CA VAL A 35 -0.45 3.79 8.57
C VAL A 35 0.05 3.98 10.00
N ARG A 36 1.34 4.27 10.17
CA ARG A 36 1.94 4.49 11.49
C ARG A 36 1.60 3.38 12.48
N ASP A 37 1.87 2.12 12.10
CA ASP A 37 1.60 0.89 12.86
C ASP A 37 0.12 0.54 13.09
N HIS A 38 -0.80 1.30 12.51
CA HIS A 38 -2.23 1.00 12.54
C HIS A 38 -2.73 0.50 11.20
N VAL A 39 -3.45 -0.62 11.21
CA VAL A 39 -4.08 -1.12 9.98
C VAL A 39 -5.16 -0.14 9.53
N PHE A 40 -5.12 0.25 8.25
CA PHE A 40 -6.07 1.21 7.71
C PHE A 40 -7.50 0.68 7.72
N HIS A 41 -7.67 -0.58 7.37
CA HIS A 41 -8.95 -1.27 7.46
C HIS A 41 -8.75 -2.77 7.71
N ARG A 42 -9.81 -3.45 8.20
CA ARG A 42 -9.77 -4.87 8.54
C ARG A 42 -9.57 -5.75 7.31
N HIS A 43 -8.91 -6.89 7.50
CA HIS A 43 -8.74 -7.95 6.49
C HIS A 43 -8.04 -7.50 5.20
N SER A 44 -7.18 -6.48 5.28
CA SER A 44 -6.45 -5.99 4.10
C SER A 44 -7.36 -5.56 2.95
N GLN A 45 -8.57 -5.11 3.27
CA GLN A 45 -9.55 -4.59 2.33
C GLN A 45 -9.60 -3.07 2.39
N LEU A 46 -10.08 -2.45 1.33
CA LEU A 46 -10.40 -1.04 1.36
C LEU A 46 -11.75 -0.82 2.08
N PRO A 47 -11.91 0.28 2.85
CA PRO A 47 -13.18 0.62 3.45
C PRO A 47 -14.20 1.02 2.36
N GLU A 48 -15.44 0.60 2.51
CA GLU A 48 -16.52 0.90 1.57
C GLU A 48 -16.99 2.36 1.66
N SER A 49 -16.65 3.04 2.74
CA SER A 49 -17.04 4.43 2.96
C SER A 49 -16.08 5.16 3.91
N TYR A 50 -16.12 6.49 3.85
CA TYR A 50 -15.39 7.34 4.79
C TYR A 50 -15.73 7.00 6.26
N GLY A 51 -17.01 6.82 6.58
CA GLY A 51 -17.45 6.47 7.94
C GLY A 51 -16.87 5.14 8.42
N GLN A 52 -16.79 4.15 7.55
CA GLN A 52 -16.19 2.86 7.86
C GLN A 52 -14.67 2.98 8.07
N ALA A 53 -13.98 3.79 7.28
CA ALA A 53 -12.55 4.08 7.47
C ALA A 53 -12.29 4.77 8.82
N VAL A 54 -13.09 5.80 9.15
CA VAL A 54 -13.01 6.49 10.45
C VAL A 54 -13.22 5.51 11.60
N TRP A 55 -14.28 4.72 11.53
CA TRP A 55 -14.57 3.74 12.59
C TRP A 55 -13.46 2.69 12.74
N SER A 56 -12.95 2.18 11.63
CA SER A 56 -11.87 1.18 11.63
C SER A 56 -10.58 1.74 12.22
N LEU A 57 -10.10 2.85 11.67
CA LEU A 57 -8.80 3.42 12.04
C LEU A 57 -8.86 4.05 13.43
N TYR A 58 -9.73 5.03 13.65
CA TYR A 58 -9.80 5.75 14.93
C TYR A 58 -10.44 4.95 16.05
N GLY A 59 -11.31 4.00 15.73
CA GLY A 59 -11.80 3.02 16.70
C GLY A 59 -10.70 2.07 17.20
N GLN A 60 -9.72 1.74 16.37
CA GLN A 60 -8.52 1.00 16.80
C GLN A 60 -7.61 1.87 17.65
N LEU A 61 -7.35 3.12 17.25
CA LEU A 61 -6.54 4.08 18.01
C LEU A 61 -7.09 4.29 19.42
N ALA A 62 -8.40 4.45 19.56
CA ALA A 62 -9.04 4.60 20.87
C ALA A 62 -8.84 3.37 21.77
N ARG A 63 -8.66 2.17 21.20
CA ARG A 63 -8.39 0.93 21.95
C ARG A 63 -6.89 0.70 22.19
N SER A 64 -6.05 1.29 21.37
CA SER A 64 -4.59 1.08 21.38
C SER A 64 -3.83 2.27 21.97
N HIS A 65 -4.47 2.98 22.91
CA HIS A 65 -3.89 4.16 23.59
C HIS A 65 -2.55 3.91 24.30
N TRP A 66 -2.18 2.65 24.46
CA TRP A 66 -0.92 2.20 25.03
C TRP A 66 0.26 2.15 24.04
N LEU A 67 -0.01 2.30 22.72
CA LEU A 67 1.05 2.40 21.72
C LEU A 67 1.64 3.82 21.74
N PRO A 68 2.91 4.00 22.16
CA PRO A 68 3.48 5.32 22.32
C PRO A 68 3.68 6.01 20.96
N GLY A 69 3.17 7.22 20.82
CA GLY A 69 3.48 8.17 19.75
C GLY A 69 2.60 8.10 18.52
N SER A 70 2.27 6.91 18.00
CA SER A 70 1.62 6.73 16.69
C SER A 70 0.22 7.36 16.59
N ALA A 71 -0.55 7.34 17.68
CA ALA A 71 -1.91 7.90 17.69
C ALA A 71 -1.92 9.41 17.46
N GLN A 72 -0.95 10.14 18.02
CA GLN A 72 -0.88 11.60 17.91
C GLN A 72 -0.51 12.05 16.48
N ASP A 73 0.20 11.23 15.74
CA ASP A 73 0.73 11.56 14.42
C ASP A 73 -0.27 11.35 13.28
N ILE A 74 -1.44 10.77 13.58
CA ILE A 74 -2.54 10.59 12.62
C ILE A 74 -3.83 11.29 13.03
N HIS A 75 -3.82 12.01 14.14
CA HIS A 75 -4.92 12.90 14.55
C HIS A 75 -4.81 14.28 13.91
N PHE A 76 -5.94 14.76 13.40
CA PHE A 76 -6.09 16.09 12.84
C PHE A 76 -7.02 16.90 13.72
N THR A 77 -6.58 18.11 14.10
CA THR A 77 -7.34 19.01 14.98
C THR A 77 -7.22 20.46 14.53
N ARG A 78 -8.28 21.23 14.74
CA ARG A 78 -8.31 22.68 14.52
C ARG A 78 -7.49 23.45 15.54
N ASP A 79 -7.19 22.85 16.67
CA ASP A 79 -6.39 23.48 17.72
C ASP A 79 -4.91 23.62 17.31
N ASP A 80 -4.44 22.74 16.40
CA ASP A 80 -3.10 22.80 15.81
C ASP A 80 -3.14 22.44 14.30
N PRO A 81 -3.57 23.39 13.45
CA PRO A 81 -3.66 23.15 12.01
C PRO A 81 -2.32 22.89 11.34
N GLN A 82 -1.23 23.51 11.86
CA GLN A 82 0.11 23.35 11.28
C GLN A 82 0.64 21.94 11.51
N LYS A 83 0.50 21.40 12.72
CA LYS A 83 0.86 20.01 13.03
C LYS A 83 0.00 19.05 12.22
N SER A 84 -1.30 19.29 12.12
CA SER A 84 -2.22 18.47 11.33
C SER A 84 -1.82 18.44 9.86
N MET A 85 -1.43 19.57 9.26
CA MET A 85 -0.92 19.64 7.89
C MET A 85 0.41 18.93 7.73
N SER A 86 1.32 19.08 8.69
CA SER A 86 2.59 18.34 8.68
C SER A 86 2.37 16.82 8.69
N ASN A 87 1.46 16.35 9.56
CA ASN A 87 1.10 14.92 9.62
C ASN A 87 0.50 14.42 8.29
N LEU A 88 -0.41 15.18 7.68
CA LEU A 88 -1.00 14.85 6.39
C LEU A 88 0.08 14.72 5.31
N THR A 89 1.00 15.70 5.25
CA THR A 89 2.08 15.74 4.26
C THR A 89 3.02 14.54 4.43
N GLN A 90 3.41 14.24 5.67
CA GLN A 90 4.28 13.09 5.96
C GLN A 90 3.61 11.76 5.63
N ILE A 91 2.33 11.57 5.99
CA ILE A 91 1.59 10.36 5.63
C ILE A 91 1.53 10.21 4.10
N ALA A 92 1.25 11.28 3.37
CA ALA A 92 1.20 11.25 1.91
C ALA A 92 2.55 10.85 1.31
N GLN A 93 3.65 11.43 1.81
CA GLN A 93 5.00 11.11 1.37
C GLN A 93 5.37 9.66 1.68
N GLU A 94 5.14 9.17 2.90
CA GLU A 94 5.39 7.78 3.29
C GLU A 94 4.64 6.80 2.37
N LYS A 95 3.42 7.11 1.99
CA LYS A 95 2.63 6.26 1.09
C LYS A 95 3.12 6.31 -0.36
N ASP A 96 3.56 7.46 -0.84
CA ASP A 96 4.19 7.58 -2.16
C ASP A 96 5.53 6.79 -2.24
N GLU A 97 6.31 6.79 -1.17
CA GLU A 97 7.53 5.99 -1.05
C GLU A 97 7.23 4.49 -1.10
N VAL A 98 6.17 4.03 -0.41
CA VAL A 98 5.72 2.62 -0.45
C VAL A 98 5.27 2.22 -1.87
N ALA A 99 4.46 3.03 -2.53
CA ALA A 99 3.99 2.74 -3.89
C ALA A 99 5.16 2.69 -4.91
N SER A 100 6.07 3.67 -4.81
CA SER A 100 7.27 3.71 -5.67
C SER A 100 8.24 2.56 -5.36
N GLY A 101 8.34 2.17 -4.10
CA GLY A 101 9.12 1.01 -3.65
C GLY A 101 8.56 -0.29 -4.20
N ALA A 102 7.25 -0.47 -4.15
CA ALA A 102 6.56 -1.65 -4.69
C ALA A 102 6.78 -1.81 -6.20
N GLN A 103 6.72 -0.70 -6.95
CA GLN A 103 6.98 -0.72 -8.38
C GLN A 103 8.42 -1.14 -8.68
N ARG A 104 9.42 -0.51 -8.03
CA ARG A 104 10.83 -0.87 -8.21
C ARG A 104 11.11 -2.32 -7.85
N LEU A 105 10.56 -2.79 -6.74
CA LEU A 105 10.71 -4.17 -6.31
C LEU A 105 10.09 -5.15 -7.33
N GLY A 106 8.96 -4.80 -7.93
CA GLY A 106 8.37 -5.55 -9.02
C GLY A 106 9.28 -5.64 -10.26
N GLU A 107 9.93 -4.53 -10.65
CA GLU A 107 10.90 -4.50 -11.75
C GLU A 107 12.14 -5.37 -11.44
N GLU A 108 12.67 -5.29 -10.21
CA GLU A 108 13.77 -6.15 -9.74
C GLU A 108 13.39 -7.62 -9.74
N ALA A 109 12.19 -7.96 -9.30
CA ALA A 109 11.70 -9.33 -9.28
C ALA A 109 11.54 -9.91 -10.70
N LEU A 110 11.11 -9.10 -11.67
CA LEU A 110 11.02 -9.51 -13.07
C LEU A 110 12.39 -9.70 -13.70
N ALA A 111 13.34 -8.81 -13.42
CA ALA A 111 14.73 -8.94 -13.87
C ALA A 111 15.38 -10.20 -13.28
N PHE A 112 15.13 -10.49 -12.00
CA PHE A 112 15.59 -11.71 -11.34
C PHE A 112 15.04 -12.97 -12.00
N ALA A 113 13.75 -13.02 -12.31
CA ALA A 113 13.13 -14.19 -12.97
C ALA A 113 13.80 -14.54 -14.31
N HIS A 114 14.17 -13.51 -15.07
CA HIS A 114 14.88 -13.68 -16.33
C HIS A 114 16.31 -14.21 -16.11
N THR A 115 17.05 -13.64 -15.14
CA THR A 115 18.43 -14.04 -14.82
C THR A 115 18.50 -15.43 -14.20
N ALA A 116 17.51 -15.81 -13.41
CA ALA A 116 17.41 -17.11 -12.75
C ALA A 116 16.80 -18.22 -13.64
N GLU A 117 16.57 -17.91 -14.91
CA GLU A 117 16.05 -18.86 -15.92
C GLU A 117 14.79 -19.61 -15.44
N PHE A 118 13.77 -18.86 -15.02
CA PHE A 118 12.53 -19.46 -14.58
C PHE A 118 11.87 -20.27 -15.68
N PRO A 119 11.29 -21.45 -15.36
CA PRO A 119 10.38 -22.12 -16.27
C PRO A 119 9.20 -21.19 -16.64
N ALA A 120 8.74 -21.23 -17.89
CA ALA A 120 7.75 -20.30 -18.42
C ALA A 120 6.47 -20.19 -17.57
N ALA A 121 6.03 -21.30 -16.93
CA ALA A 121 4.87 -21.30 -16.05
C ALA A 121 5.13 -20.53 -14.74
N LEU A 122 6.35 -20.66 -14.17
CA LEU A 122 6.76 -19.95 -12.98
C LEU A 122 6.98 -18.46 -13.29
N GLU A 123 7.62 -18.14 -14.42
CA GLU A 123 7.84 -16.74 -14.84
C GLU A 123 6.53 -15.99 -15.04
N ARG A 124 5.52 -16.63 -15.65
CA ARG A 124 4.19 -16.03 -15.82
C ARG A 124 3.54 -15.71 -14.47
N GLN A 125 3.44 -16.72 -13.59
CA GLN A 125 2.86 -16.55 -12.26
C GLN A 125 3.61 -15.47 -11.46
N TRP A 126 4.95 -15.50 -11.49
CA TRP A 126 5.79 -14.52 -10.83
C TRP A 126 5.53 -13.09 -11.31
N ARG A 127 5.38 -12.90 -12.63
CA ARG A 127 5.04 -11.62 -13.24
C ARG A 127 3.68 -11.11 -12.77
N GLU A 128 2.65 -11.95 -12.80
CA GLU A 128 1.30 -11.61 -12.37
C GLU A 128 1.26 -11.21 -10.88
N GLU A 129 1.95 -11.97 -10.02
CA GLU A 129 2.02 -11.70 -8.58
C GLU A 129 2.71 -10.36 -8.27
N TRP A 130 3.82 -10.06 -8.91
CA TRP A 130 4.54 -8.80 -8.67
C TRP A 130 3.86 -7.58 -9.28
N GLN A 131 3.24 -7.72 -10.43
CA GLN A 131 2.38 -6.66 -10.99
C GLN A 131 1.16 -6.42 -10.10
N GLY A 132 0.53 -7.48 -9.64
CA GLY A 132 -0.58 -7.42 -8.69
C GLY A 132 -0.19 -6.74 -7.38
N LEU A 133 0.98 -7.06 -6.81
CA LEU A 133 1.50 -6.42 -5.61
C LEU A 133 1.70 -4.91 -5.82
N ALA A 134 2.33 -4.50 -6.91
CA ALA A 134 2.57 -3.09 -7.21
C ALA A 134 1.27 -2.30 -7.34
N LEU A 135 0.29 -2.84 -8.09
CA LEU A 135 -1.04 -2.24 -8.24
C LEU A 135 -1.79 -2.17 -6.90
N TYR A 136 -1.72 -3.23 -6.09
CA TYR A 136 -2.34 -3.26 -4.77
C TYR A 136 -1.76 -2.18 -3.84
N CYS A 137 -0.44 -2.02 -3.81
CA CYS A 137 0.22 -0.97 -3.02
C CYS A 137 -0.20 0.43 -3.49
N GLN A 138 -0.28 0.67 -4.80
CA GLN A 138 -0.78 1.92 -5.37
C GLN A 138 -2.24 2.19 -4.99
N LEU A 139 -3.09 1.17 -5.07
CA LEU A 139 -4.50 1.26 -4.70
C LEU A 139 -4.66 1.73 -3.25
N PHE A 140 -3.95 1.08 -2.30
CA PHE A 140 -3.97 1.46 -0.89
C PHE A 140 -3.40 2.86 -0.65
N THR A 141 -2.31 3.22 -1.32
CA THR A 141 -1.73 4.56 -1.26
C THR A 141 -2.76 5.63 -1.64
N HIS A 142 -3.42 5.49 -2.78
CA HIS A 142 -4.42 6.46 -3.22
C HIS A 142 -5.65 6.49 -2.32
N ALA A 143 -6.11 5.34 -1.84
CA ALA A 143 -7.23 5.27 -0.90
C ALA A 143 -6.91 5.99 0.42
N GLN A 144 -5.73 5.77 0.98
CA GLN A 144 -5.30 6.40 2.22
C GLN A 144 -5.08 7.91 2.03
N LYS A 145 -4.44 8.33 0.95
CA LYS A 145 -4.27 9.75 0.63
C LYS A 145 -5.61 10.46 0.45
N ALA A 146 -6.56 9.86 -0.27
CA ALA A 146 -7.91 10.39 -0.41
C ALA A 146 -8.62 10.50 0.94
N PHE A 147 -8.54 9.45 1.76
CA PHE A 147 -9.13 9.42 3.09
C PHE A 147 -8.56 10.50 4.00
N PHE A 148 -7.24 10.58 4.16
CA PHE A 148 -6.60 11.53 5.07
C PHE A 148 -6.78 12.98 4.60
N THR A 149 -6.77 13.24 3.28
CA THR A 149 -7.06 14.58 2.74
C THR A 149 -8.52 14.98 3.02
N LEU A 150 -9.47 14.06 2.84
CA LEU A 150 -10.88 14.32 3.17
C LEU A 150 -11.07 14.52 4.68
N HIS A 151 -10.39 13.71 5.50
CA HIS A 151 -10.46 13.81 6.94
C HIS A 151 -9.90 15.15 7.43
N PHE A 152 -8.75 15.57 6.92
CA PHE A 152 -8.20 16.89 7.18
C PHE A 152 -9.16 18.01 6.78
N ALA A 153 -9.76 17.92 5.58
CA ALA A 153 -10.73 18.90 5.10
C ALA A 153 -11.97 19.02 6.02
N ARG A 154 -12.37 17.94 6.67
CA ARG A 154 -13.53 17.93 7.58
C ARG A 154 -13.18 18.43 8.98
N GLU A 155 -12.04 18.01 9.50
CA GLU A 155 -11.67 18.26 10.88
C GLU A 155 -10.90 19.55 11.07
N VAL A 156 -10.15 20.02 10.07
CA VAL A 156 -9.25 21.18 10.19
C VAL A 156 -9.67 22.31 9.29
N GLU A 157 -9.52 22.17 7.97
CA GLU A 157 -9.74 23.23 6.99
C GLU A 157 -10.29 22.70 5.68
N ASN A 158 -11.50 23.15 5.32
CA ASN A 158 -12.14 22.81 4.04
C ASN A 158 -11.77 23.82 2.95
N SER A 159 -10.58 23.65 2.37
CA SER A 159 -10.12 24.47 1.25
C SER A 159 -10.41 23.81 -0.12
N TRP A 160 -10.40 24.63 -1.19
CA TRP A 160 -10.54 24.12 -2.54
C TRP A 160 -9.39 23.16 -2.91
N SER A 161 -8.16 23.49 -2.52
CA SER A 161 -6.97 22.64 -2.76
C SER A 161 -7.10 21.26 -2.12
N MET A 162 -7.66 21.15 -0.92
CA MET A 162 -7.90 19.85 -0.27
C MET A 162 -8.91 18.99 -1.03
N ARG A 163 -9.97 19.62 -1.57
CA ARG A 163 -10.94 18.89 -2.40
C ARG A 163 -10.33 18.40 -3.70
N GLU A 164 -9.49 19.21 -4.34
CA GLU A 164 -8.79 18.86 -5.57
C GLU A 164 -7.83 17.69 -5.36
N ILE A 165 -7.01 17.73 -4.31
CA ILE A 165 -6.09 16.63 -3.95
C ILE A 165 -6.88 15.35 -3.66
N CYS A 166 -7.98 15.43 -2.93
CA CYS A 166 -8.85 14.29 -2.68
C CYS A 166 -9.40 13.72 -3.98
N HIS A 167 -9.90 14.56 -4.88
CA HIS A 167 -10.43 14.15 -6.17
C HIS A 167 -9.40 13.45 -7.05
N ILE A 168 -8.18 14.00 -7.14
CA ILE A 168 -7.06 13.40 -7.88
C ILE A 168 -6.76 11.99 -7.36
N ASN A 169 -6.69 11.80 -6.05
CA ASN A 169 -6.42 10.50 -5.45
C ASN A 169 -7.57 9.50 -5.69
N VAL A 170 -8.82 9.94 -5.63
CA VAL A 170 -9.98 9.09 -5.97
C VAL A 170 -9.94 8.66 -7.43
N GLN A 171 -9.62 9.55 -8.36
CA GLN A 171 -9.47 9.19 -9.77
C GLN A 171 -8.32 8.20 -10.00
N ALA A 172 -7.19 8.38 -9.31
CA ALA A 172 -6.06 7.45 -9.39
C ALA A 172 -6.43 6.06 -8.83
N LEU A 173 -7.18 6.02 -7.73
CA LEU A 173 -7.71 4.78 -7.16
C LEU A 173 -8.58 4.01 -8.16
N TYR A 174 -9.49 4.67 -8.85
CA TYR A 174 -10.32 4.02 -9.88
C TYR A 174 -9.49 3.47 -11.03
N ARG A 175 -8.44 4.19 -11.47
CA ARG A 175 -7.52 3.67 -12.50
C ARG A 175 -6.80 2.41 -12.06
N CYS A 176 -6.20 2.40 -10.86
CA CYS A 176 -5.54 1.22 -10.31
C CYS A 176 -6.52 0.04 -10.17
N ALA A 177 -7.76 0.28 -9.73
CA ALA A 177 -8.77 -0.77 -9.63
C ALA A 177 -9.10 -1.38 -11.00
N SER A 178 -9.26 -0.56 -12.05
CA SER A 178 -9.50 -1.03 -13.42
C SER A 178 -8.31 -1.83 -13.98
N GLU A 179 -7.08 -1.40 -13.71
CA GLU A 179 -5.88 -2.13 -14.12
C GLU A 179 -5.77 -3.50 -13.41
N MET A 180 -6.09 -3.56 -12.11
CA MET A 180 -6.16 -4.83 -11.38
C MET A 180 -7.22 -5.77 -11.95
N GLU A 181 -8.38 -5.26 -12.32
CA GLU A 181 -9.47 -6.03 -12.92
C GLU A 181 -9.03 -6.63 -14.26
N MET A 182 -8.33 -5.85 -15.10
CA MET A 182 -7.77 -6.34 -16.36
C MET A 182 -6.69 -7.42 -16.14
N LEU A 183 -5.86 -7.28 -15.11
CA LEU A 183 -4.84 -8.28 -14.77
C LEU A 183 -5.47 -9.62 -14.36
N CYS A 184 -6.59 -9.59 -13.62
CA CYS A 184 -7.31 -10.79 -13.20
C CYS A 184 -8.05 -11.52 -14.33
N GLN A 185 -8.23 -10.89 -15.50
CA GLN A 185 -8.92 -11.47 -16.66
C GLN A 185 -7.97 -12.14 -17.66
N GLN A 186 -6.66 -12.02 -17.48
CA GLN A 186 -5.61 -12.68 -18.30
C GLN A 186 -5.29 -14.09 -17.82
#